data_4d1059aa5c4486901fdfb21a88cd183d
#
_entry.id   4d1059aa5c4486901fdfb21a88cd183d
#
_cell.length_a   1.000
_cell.length_b   1.000
_cell.length_c   1.000
_cell.angle_alpha   90.00
_cell.angle_beta   90.00
_cell.angle_gamma   90.00
#
_symmetry.space_group_name_H-M   'P 1'
#
loop_
_entity.id
_entity.type
_entity.pdbx_description
1 polymer ?
#
loop_
_entity_poly.entity_id
_entity_poly.type
_entity_poly.pdbx_seq_one_letter_code
_entity_poly.pdbx_strand_id
1 'polypeptide(L)'
;MIDLKYGDIKESLPKRILDKFCRNAFRDATLYPKNYDTLISRLAKKHNVRQENIVLTNGVDEGIDLIARVFGKDILLFAPTYYEFLDAPRRNNLKYEMIDCFDENGYSIKYREDDVKNKSLIFLCNPNNPFGLLNKEEIIGIANKTKGIVAVDETYIDFNGESVINEFESVPNLLILRSFSKGYSLAGLRIGYIAGKAGLIEKIRQRKLVCNVSSVSVNAAMIALDEGKYFRNLINKIKKRKDGFEGFLRQEGFGIIHTHTNDIIIKFKNLADADKFCSFLGSKKVIVNQGNGISTCGLDKTFVRFACGTEKQMKDVERIVKKYNPGY
;
A
#
# COMPACT_ATOMS: atom_id res chain seq x y z
N MET A 1 -5.67 -9.74 -23.54
CA MET A 1 -4.50 -9.49 -22.66
C MET A 1 -5.02 -9.27 -21.24
N ILE A 2 -4.48 -9.97 -20.27
CA ILE A 2 -4.82 -9.86 -18.84
C ILE A 2 -3.59 -9.25 -18.16
N ASP A 3 -3.68 -7.99 -17.72
CA ASP A 3 -2.60 -7.31 -17.04
C ASP A 3 -2.87 -7.31 -15.52
N LEU A 4 -2.06 -8.07 -14.77
CA LEU A 4 -2.10 -8.21 -13.33
C LEU A 4 -0.79 -7.72 -12.67
N LYS A 5 0.05 -7.00 -13.40
CA LYS A 5 1.36 -6.57 -12.95
C LYS A 5 1.31 -5.62 -11.75
N TYR A 6 0.37 -4.70 -11.75
CA TYR A 6 0.26 -3.67 -10.71
C TYR A 6 -0.86 -3.99 -9.71
N GLY A 7 -0.64 -3.67 -8.44
CA GLY A 7 -1.57 -3.89 -7.33
C GLY A 7 -2.80 -2.96 -7.29
N ASP A 8 -3.22 -2.37 -8.43
CA ASP A 8 -4.46 -1.61 -8.53
C ASP A 8 -5.69 -2.53 -8.48
N ILE A 9 -6.83 -2.00 -8.11
CA ILE A 9 -8.09 -2.72 -8.08
C ILE A 9 -8.65 -2.78 -9.51
N LYS A 10 -8.74 -3.99 -10.07
CA LYS A 10 -9.13 -4.21 -11.47
C LYS A 10 -10.64 -4.10 -11.73
N GLU A 11 -11.46 -3.93 -10.69
CA GLU A 11 -12.90 -3.81 -10.83
C GLU A 11 -13.32 -2.44 -11.38
N SER A 12 -14.20 -2.45 -12.35
CA SER A 12 -14.86 -1.22 -12.81
C SER A 12 -15.86 -0.72 -11.78
N LEU A 13 -15.90 0.58 -11.56
CA LEU A 13 -16.92 1.18 -10.70
C LEU A 13 -18.31 1.06 -11.35
N PRO A 14 -19.38 0.82 -10.58
CA PRO A 14 -20.72 0.74 -11.11
C PRO A 14 -21.17 2.11 -11.66
N LYS A 15 -22.03 2.07 -12.69
CA LYS A 15 -22.51 3.27 -13.40
C LYS A 15 -22.96 4.38 -12.46
N ARG A 16 -23.73 4.05 -11.41
CA ARG A 16 -24.23 5.05 -10.44
C ARG A 16 -23.10 5.83 -9.74
N ILE A 17 -21.94 5.20 -9.46
CA ILE A 17 -20.78 5.85 -8.84
C ILE A 17 -20.01 6.64 -9.91
N LEU A 18 -19.81 6.05 -11.10
CA LEU A 18 -19.18 6.75 -12.23
C LEU A 18 -19.96 8.01 -12.58
N ASP A 19 -21.30 7.95 -12.66
CA ASP A 19 -22.12 9.12 -12.93
C ASP A 19 -21.97 10.22 -11.87
N LYS A 20 -21.83 9.84 -10.58
CA LYS A 20 -21.52 10.80 -9.50
C LYS A 20 -20.14 11.45 -9.71
N PHE A 21 -19.12 10.66 -10.06
CA PHE A 21 -17.78 11.20 -10.35
C PHE A 21 -17.80 12.13 -11.54
N CYS A 22 -18.41 11.74 -12.67
CA CYS A 22 -18.49 12.58 -13.87
C CYS A 22 -19.22 13.89 -13.59
N ARG A 23 -20.34 13.87 -12.87
CA ARG A 23 -21.13 15.08 -12.61
C ARG A 23 -20.52 16.00 -11.55
N ASN A 24 -19.94 15.43 -10.48
CA ASN A 24 -19.56 16.21 -9.31
C ASN A 24 -18.04 16.35 -9.14
N ALA A 25 -17.24 15.32 -9.47
CA ALA A 25 -15.80 15.43 -9.32
C ALA A 25 -15.18 16.33 -10.36
N PHE A 26 -15.63 16.24 -11.61
CA PHE A 26 -15.09 17.04 -12.73
C PHE A 26 -15.66 18.45 -12.82
N ARG A 27 -16.77 18.78 -12.15
CA ARG A 27 -17.38 20.12 -12.19
C ARG A 27 -16.40 21.25 -11.90
N ASP A 28 -15.49 21.02 -10.96
CA ASP A 28 -14.55 22.03 -10.48
C ASP A 28 -13.14 21.85 -11.11
N ALA A 29 -13.03 21.13 -12.24
CA ALA A 29 -11.73 20.83 -12.86
C ALA A 29 -10.98 22.09 -13.33
N THR A 30 -11.69 23.19 -13.61
CA THR A 30 -11.13 24.49 -14.02
C THR A 30 -10.73 25.38 -12.84
N LEU A 31 -11.02 24.95 -11.60
CA LEU A 31 -10.81 25.74 -10.39
C LEU A 31 -9.66 25.17 -9.57
N TYR A 32 -8.91 26.04 -8.90
CA TYR A 32 -8.02 25.60 -7.84
C TYR A 32 -8.82 24.89 -6.72
N PRO A 33 -8.22 23.88 -6.04
CA PRO A 33 -8.91 23.16 -4.98
C PRO A 33 -9.33 24.07 -3.83
N LYS A 34 -10.63 24.15 -3.56
CA LYS A 34 -11.22 24.95 -2.47
C LYS A 34 -11.75 24.08 -1.32
N ASN A 35 -11.87 22.76 -1.54
CA ASN A 35 -12.58 21.84 -0.65
C ASN A 35 -11.64 21.00 0.23
N TYR A 36 -10.37 21.41 0.41
CA TYR A 36 -9.42 20.70 1.27
C TYR A 36 -9.95 20.57 2.70
N ASP A 37 -10.39 21.69 3.29
CA ASP A 37 -10.90 21.73 4.66
C ASP A 37 -12.13 20.86 4.83
N THR A 38 -13.01 20.80 3.82
CA THR A 38 -14.19 19.92 3.84
C THR A 38 -13.77 18.45 3.86
N LEU A 39 -12.82 18.02 3.02
CA LEU A 39 -12.33 16.66 3.02
C LEU A 39 -11.58 16.34 4.31
N ILE A 40 -10.72 17.24 4.79
CA ILE A 40 -9.99 17.10 6.06
C ILE A 40 -10.97 16.94 7.23
N SER A 41 -12.01 17.78 7.29
CA SER A 41 -13.05 17.69 8.32
C SER A 41 -13.76 16.32 8.32
N ARG A 42 -14.08 15.79 7.13
CA ARG A 42 -14.71 14.47 6.99
C ARG A 42 -13.78 13.33 7.40
N LEU A 43 -12.50 13.41 7.06
CA LEU A 43 -11.49 12.43 7.49
C LEU A 43 -11.26 12.50 9.01
N ALA A 44 -11.18 13.69 9.56
CA ALA A 44 -11.05 13.92 11.00
C ALA A 44 -12.23 13.29 11.76
N LYS A 45 -13.46 13.54 11.30
CA LYS A 45 -14.66 12.89 11.85
C LYS A 45 -14.62 11.37 11.72
N LYS A 46 -14.23 10.85 10.55
CA LYS A 46 -14.14 9.39 10.31
C LYS A 46 -13.21 8.70 11.29
N HIS A 47 -12.09 9.35 11.65
CA HIS A 47 -11.05 8.78 12.51
C HIS A 47 -11.15 9.26 13.97
N ASN A 48 -12.14 10.10 14.29
CA ASN A 48 -12.27 10.72 15.62
C ASN A 48 -11.02 11.46 16.07
N VAL A 49 -10.45 12.26 15.17
CA VAL A 49 -9.28 13.12 15.42
C VAL A 49 -9.60 14.57 15.04
N ARG A 50 -8.71 15.52 15.38
CA ARG A 50 -8.90 16.94 15.00
C ARG A 50 -8.43 17.20 13.57
N GLN A 51 -8.95 18.24 12.94
CA GLN A 51 -8.57 18.60 11.56
C GLN A 51 -7.07 18.94 11.42
N GLU A 52 -6.49 19.54 12.42
CA GLU A 52 -5.06 19.88 12.49
C GLU A 52 -4.15 18.65 12.51
N ASN A 53 -4.70 17.49 12.85
CA ASN A 53 -3.98 16.20 12.82
C ASN A 53 -3.89 15.57 11.41
N ILE A 54 -4.45 16.21 10.37
CA ILE A 54 -4.50 15.64 9.02
C ILE A 54 -3.91 16.60 8.00
N VAL A 55 -3.13 16.07 7.07
CA VAL A 55 -2.68 16.77 5.86
C VAL A 55 -2.91 15.90 4.63
N LEU A 56 -3.50 16.47 3.57
CA LEU A 56 -3.74 15.78 2.29
C LEU A 56 -2.44 15.69 1.49
N THR A 57 -2.27 14.56 0.79
CA THR A 57 -1.13 14.29 -0.08
C THR A 57 -1.56 13.78 -1.45
N ASN A 58 -0.71 13.97 -2.46
CA ASN A 58 -0.89 13.42 -3.80
C ASN A 58 -0.51 11.93 -3.84
N GLY A 59 -1.38 11.11 -3.26
CA GLY A 59 -1.10 9.72 -2.93
C GLY A 59 -0.17 9.58 -1.71
N VAL A 60 0.06 8.34 -1.32
CA VAL A 60 0.99 8.02 -0.22
C VAL A 60 2.43 8.29 -0.63
N ASP A 61 2.77 8.21 -1.92
CA ASP A 61 4.13 8.43 -2.42
C ASP A 61 4.64 9.84 -2.09
N GLU A 62 3.80 10.88 -2.31
CA GLU A 62 4.15 12.24 -1.84
C GLU A 62 4.25 12.28 -0.31
N GLY A 63 3.40 11.56 0.40
CA GLY A 63 3.45 11.49 1.87
C GLY A 63 4.76 10.92 2.38
N ILE A 64 5.24 9.82 1.78
CA ILE A 64 6.51 9.18 2.10
C ILE A 64 7.68 10.15 1.82
N ASP A 65 7.67 10.78 0.65
CA ASP A 65 8.71 11.74 0.26
C ASP A 65 8.75 12.96 1.20
N LEU A 66 7.58 13.53 1.56
CA LEU A 66 7.48 14.63 2.51
C LEU A 66 8.01 14.25 3.90
N ILE A 67 7.63 13.08 4.41
CA ILE A 67 8.11 12.58 5.71
C ILE A 67 9.63 12.37 5.68
N ALA A 68 10.16 11.77 4.61
CA ALA A 68 11.60 11.57 4.43
C ALA A 68 12.35 12.92 4.44
N ARG A 69 11.88 13.91 3.70
CA ARG A 69 12.50 15.25 3.64
C ARG A 69 12.42 16.02 4.95
N VAL A 70 11.36 15.85 5.72
CA VAL A 70 11.16 16.62 6.96
C VAL A 70 11.89 15.98 8.14
N PHE A 71 11.90 14.65 8.24
CA PHE A 71 12.36 13.93 9.41
C PHE A 71 13.56 13.01 9.17
N GLY A 72 13.85 12.67 7.90
CA GLY A 72 14.88 11.71 7.54
C GLY A 72 16.28 12.32 7.63
N LYS A 73 17.14 11.76 8.51
CA LYS A 73 18.59 11.95 8.52
C LYS A 73 19.29 10.60 8.49
N ASP A 74 18.82 9.68 9.30
CA ASP A 74 19.23 8.28 9.37
C ASP A 74 17.96 7.45 9.43
N ILE A 75 17.64 6.76 8.31
CA ILE A 75 16.35 6.10 8.10
C ILE A 75 16.51 4.60 8.22
N LEU A 76 15.58 3.92 8.89
CA LEU A 76 15.53 2.46 8.96
C LEU A 76 14.32 1.94 8.18
N LEU A 77 14.56 0.88 7.40
CA LEU A 77 13.58 0.14 6.62
C LEU A 77 13.62 -1.34 6.99
N PHE A 78 12.48 -2.02 6.93
CA PHE A 78 12.36 -3.46 7.14
C PHE A 78 11.96 -4.13 5.82
N ALA A 79 12.91 -4.80 5.19
CA ALA A 79 12.73 -5.44 3.88
C ALA A 79 12.21 -6.90 4.01
N PRO A 80 11.50 -7.41 2.98
CA PRO A 80 10.99 -6.71 1.82
C PRO A 80 9.83 -5.78 2.17
N THR A 81 9.76 -4.61 1.53
CA THR A 81 8.71 -3.61 1.80
C THR A 81 8.43 -2.75 0.56
N TYR A 82 7.56 -1.74 0.68
CA TYR A 82 7.19 -0.88 -0.43
C TYR A 82 8.40 -0.11 -0.99
N TYR A 83 8.60 -0.17 -2.32
CA TYR A 83 9.79 0.38 -2.99
C TYR A 83 9.99 1.88 -2.76
N GLU A 84 8.91 2.65 -2.58
CA GLU A 84 9.00 4.09 -2.35
C GLU A 84 9.72 4.45 -1.05
N PHE A 85 9.75 3.52 -0.07
CA PHE A 85 10.57 3.70 1.14
C PHE A 85 12.07 3.72 0.85
N LEU A 86 12.50 3.11 -0.27
CA LEU A 86 13.89 3.18 -0.73
C LEU A 86 14.11 4.38 -1.65
N ASP A 87 13.15 4.64 -2.55
CA ASP A 87 13.32 5.65 -3.58
C ASP A 87 13.23 7.07 -3.02
N ALA A 88 12.38 7.33 -2.02
CA ALA A 88 12.31 8.64 -1.39
C ALA A 88 13.63 9.06 -0.70
N PRO A 89 14.28 8.23 0.15
CA PRO A 89 15.61 8.55 0.66
C PRO A 89 16.66 8.76 -0.44
N ARG A 90 16.68 7.92 -1.47
CA ARG A 90 17.63 8.04 -2.58
C ARG A 90 17.47 9.36 -3.34
N ARG A 91 16.25 9.73 -3.72
CA ARG A 91 15.96 11.00 -4.40
C ARG A 91 16.37 12.21 -3.57
N ASN A 92 16.32 12.10 -2.26
CA ASN A 92 16.63 13.18 -1.34
C ASN A 92 18.05 13.12 -0.76
N ASN A 93 18.91 12.21 -1.24
CA ASN A 93 20.28 12.00 -0.76
C ASN A 93 20.35 11.77 0.75
N LEU A 94 19.40 11.02 1.31
CA LEU A 94 19.31 10.70 2.74
C LEU A 94 19.95 9.34 3.02
N LYS A 95 20.59 9.23 4.20
CA LYS A 95 21.15 7.97 4.66
C LYS A 95 20.02 7.02 5.07
N TYR A 96 20.11 5.76 4.65
CA TYR A 96 19.18 4.70 5.07
C TYR A 96 19.88 3.38 5.27
N GLU A 97 19.31 2.56 6.10
CA GLU A 97 19.70 1.18 6.37
C GLU A 97 18.47 0.27 6.21
N MET A 98 18.70 -0.99 5.85
CA MET A 98 17.65 -2.00 5.72
C MET A 98 17.99 -3.21 6.56
N ILE A 99 16.98 -3.72 7.27
CA ILE A 99 17.02 -5.02 7.94
C ILE A 99 16.16 -5.98 7.11
N ASP A 100 16.75 -7.12 6.72
CA ASP A 100 15.98 -8.19 6.08
C ASP A 100 15.14 -8.91 7.11
N CYS A 101 13.84 -8.98 6.84
CA CYS A 101 12.81 -9.53 7.73
C CYS A 101 12.12 -10.77 7.16
N PHE A 102 12.66 -11.34 6.08
CA PHE A 102 12.12 -12.53 5.45
C PHE A 102 13.13 -13.68 5.48
N ASP A 103 12.75 -14.78 6.07
CA ASP A 103 13.51 -16.02 6.12
C ASP A 103 12.64 -17.24 5.75
N GLU A 104 13.13 -18.46 5.96
CA GLU A 104 12.40 -19.70 5.72
C GLU A 104 11.10 -19.86 6.55
N ASN A 105 11.00 -19.12 7.68
CA ASN A 105 9.83 -19.12 8.55
C ASN A 105 8.81 -18.04 8.14
N GLY A 106 9.12 -17.21 7.14
CA GLY A 106 8.28 -16.15 6.65
C GLY A 106 8.75 -14.75 7.03
N TYR A 107 7.83 -13.76 6.99
CA TYR A 107 8.11 -12.37 7.33
C TYR A 107 7.95 -12.15 8.84
N SER A 108 9.00 -11.65 9.47
CA SER A 108 9.02 -11.29 10.90
C SER A 108 10.00 -10.15 11.12
N ILE A 109 9.56 -9.05 11.72
CA ILE A 109 10.44 -7.94 12.07
C ILE A 109 11.32 -8.35 13.26
N LYS A 110 12.60 -8.58 12.98
CA LYS A 110 13.63 -8.90 13.97
C LYS A 110 14.64 -7.76 13.99
N TYR A 111 14.83 -7.15 15.14
CA TYR A 111 15.79 -6.06 15.32
C TYR A 111 16.36 -6.05 16.73
N ARG A 112 17.56 -5.53 16.87
CA ARG A 112 18.14 -5.21 18.20
C ARG A 112 17.67 -3.82 18.60
N GLU A 113 17.60 -3.53 19.87
CA GLU A 113 17.18 -2.21 20.37
C GLU A 113 18.05 -1.07 19.80
N ASP A 114 19.36 -1.31 19.69
CA ASP A 114 20.29 -0.33 19.13
C ASP A 114 20.03 -0.02 17.65
N ASP A 115 19.45 -0.95 16.89
CA ASP A 115 19.11 -0.73 15.48
C ASP A 115 18.03 0.35 15.31
N VAL A 116 17.13 0.53 16.27
CA VAL A 116 15.99 1.46 16.21
C VAL A 116 16.18 2.72 17.05
N LYS A 117 16.90 2.64 18.18
CA LYS A 117 16.96 3.67 19.23
C LYS A 117 17.37 5.06 18.76
N ASN A 118 18.33 5.14 17.85
CA ASN A 118 18.94 6.40 17.40
C ASN A 118 18.51 6.78 15.97
N LYS A 119 17.57 6.07 15.36
CA LYS A 119 17.09 6.43 14.03
C LYS A 119 16.23 7.67 14.09
N SER A 120 16.40 8.56 13.11
CA SER A 120 15.59 9.76 12.97
C SER A 120 14.20 9.45 12.40
N LEU A 121 14.11 8.40 11.58
CA LEU A 121 12.89 7.97 10.91
C LEU A 121 12.91 6.46 10.70
N ILE A 122 11.80 5.82 10.99
CA ILE A 122 11.55 4.41 10.69
C ILE A 122 10.30 4.34 9.83
N PHE A 123 10.38 3.68 8.67
CA PHE A 123 9.21 3.37 7.86
C PHE A 123 8.73 1.94 8.12
N LEU A 124 7.42 1.80 8.38
CA LEU A 124 6.71 0.53 8.48
C LEU A 124 5.57 0.52 7.47
N CYS A 125 5.36 -0.60 6.79
CA CYS A 125 4.19 -0.82 5.95
C CYS A 125 3.29 -1.85 6.64
N ASN A 126 2.03 -1.52 6.93
CA ASN A 126 1.14 -2.44 7.65
C ASN A 126 -0.32 -2.33 7.21
N PRO A 127 -0.89 -3.33 6.55
CA PRO A 127 -0.26 -4.57 6.06
C PRO A 127 0.91 -4.31 5.12
N ASN A 128 1.98 -5.11 5.24
CA ASN A 128 3.16 -4.89 4.42
C ASN A 128 2.93 -5.33 2.96
N ASN A 129 3.47 -4.56 2.06
CA ASN A 129 3.57 -4.87 0.64
C ASN A 129 5.05 -5.18 0.33
N PRO A 130 5.40 -6.44 0.02
CA PRO A 130 4.54 -7.44 -0.63
C PRO A 130 3.80 -8.40 0.32
N PHE A 131 4.30 -8.70 1.51
CA PHE A 131 3.68 -9.58 2.50
C PHE A 131 4.15 -9.26 3.91
N GLY A 132 3.38 -9.70 4.91
CA GLY A 132 3.63 -9.44 6.32
C GLY A 132 2.51 -8.62 6.96
N LEU A 133 2.32 -8.83 8.23
CA LEU A 133 1.37 -8.10 9.05
C LEU A 133 1.95 -7.98 10.46
N LEU A 134 1.95 -6.76 10.97
CA LEU A 134 2.28 -6.48 12.36
C LEU A 134 1.00 -6.28 13.15
N ASN A 135 1.00 -6.72 14.39
CA ASN A 135 -0.02 -6.30 15.32
C ASN A 135 0.27 -4.87 15.84
N LYS A 136 -0.72 -4.31 16.48
CA LYS A 136 -0.65 -2.92 17.00
C LYS A 136 0.45 -2.75 18.04
N GLU A 137 0.62 -3.73 18.91
CA GLU A 137 1.59 -3.73 20.01
C GLU A 137 3.03 -3.75 19.48
N GLU A 138 3.29 -4.47 18.38
CA GLU A 138 4.60 -4.48 17.72
C GLU A 138 4.95 -3.09 17.19
N ILE A 139 4.01 -2.41 16.53
CA ILE A 139 4.20 -1.05 16.00
C ILE A 139 4.46 -0.06 17.14
N ILE A 140 3.64 -0.10 18.18
CA ILE A 140 3.79 0.76 19.37
C ILE A 140 5.11 0.45 20.07
N GLY A 141 5.49 -0.82 20.19
CA GLY A 141 6.76 -1.25 20.76
C GLY A 141 7.98 -0.67 20.04
N ILE A 142 7.96 -0.62 18.70
CA ILE A 142 9.01 0.03 17.90
C ILE A 142 9.01 1.53 18.15
N ALA A 143 7.84 2.17 18.15
CA ALA A 143 7.72 3.61 18.35
C ALA A 143 8.20 4.07 19.74
N ASN A 144 7.97 3.27 20.77
CA ASN A 144 8.44 3.57 22.13
C ASN A 144 9.96 3.38 22.32
N LYS A 145 10.61 2.58 21.47
CA LYS A 145 12.06 2.32 21.55
C LYS A 145 12.90 3.33 20.77
N THR A 146 12.30 4.08 19.83
CA THR A 146 13.02 5.08 19.04
C THR A 146 12.77 6.50 19.54
N LYS A 147 13.80 7.37 19.41
CA LYS A 147 13.65 8.83 19.61
C LYS A 147 13.14 9.55 18.36
N GLY A 148 13.18 8.88 17.21
CA GLY A 148 12.76 9.42 15.94
C GLY A 148 11.28 9.20 15.65
N ILE A 149 10.90 9.52 14.43
CA ILE A 149 9.54 9.34 13.92
C ILE A 149 9.37 7.90 13.43
N VAL A 150 8.21 7.31 13.70
CA VAL A 150 7.76 6.07 13.08
C VAL A 150 6.60 6.38 12.15
N ALA A 151 6.82 6.19 10.86
CA ALA A 151 5.83 6.41 9.82
C ALA A 151 5.25 5.06 9.36
N VAL A 152 3.96 4.87 9.58
CA VAL A 152 3.24 3.62 9.28
C VAL A 152 2.38 3.83 8.05
N ASP A 153 2.70 3.13 6.98
CA ASP A 153 1.87 3.10 5.77
C ASP A 153 0.74 2.08 5.91
N GLU A 154 -0.47 2.56 6.09
CA GLU A 154 -1.70 1.79 6.18
C GLU A 154 -2.49 1.76 4.86
N THR A 155 -1.82 1.83 3.72
CA THR A 155 -2.48 1.80 2.40
C THR A 155 -3.36 0.57 2.20
N TYR A 156 -3.02 -0.56 2.79
CA TYR A 156 -3.76 -1.82 2.69
C TYR A 156 -4.62 -2.18 3.91
N ILE A 157 -4.77 -1.28 4.87
CA ILE A 157 -5.49 -1.56 6.13
C ILE A 157 -6.96 -2.00 5.92
N ASP A 158 -7.59 -1.56 4.84
CA ASP A 158 -8.95 -1.98 4.50
C ASP A 158 -9.04 -3.46 4.07
N PHE A 159 -7.89 -4.10 3.74
CA PHE A 159 -7.81 -5.53 3.43
C PHE A 159 -7.61 -6.37 4.69
N ASN A 160 -6.74 -5.96 5.60
CA ASN A 160 -6.47 -6.68 6.84
C ASN A 160 -5.74 -5.77 7.84
N GLY A 161 -5.60 -6.24 9.08
CA GLY A 161 -4.86 -5.56 10.14
C GLY A 161 -5.70 -4.64 11.00
N GLU A 162 -5.05 -4.10 12.02
CA GLU A 162 -5.59 -3.11 12.95
C GLU A 162 -4.86 -1.78 12.78
N SER A 163 -5.63 -0.69 12.66
CA SER A 163 -5.06 0.64 12.45
C SER A 163 -4.50 1.22 13.74
N VAL A 164 -3.35 1.87 13.64
CA VAL A 164 -2.75 2.66 14.72
C VAL A 164 -3.05 4.16 14.61
N ILE A 165 -4.03 4.55 13.78
CA ILE A 165 -4.33 5.96 13.51
C ILE A 165 -4.76 6.74 14.76
N ASN A 166 -5.33 6.08 15.77
CA ASN A 166 -5.75 6.73 17.01
C ASN A 166 -4.67 6.70 18.11
N GLU A 167 -3.52 6.05 17.84
CA GLU A 167 -2.47 5.88 18.84
C GLU A 167 -1.51 7.06 18.92
N PHE A 168 -1.47 7.97 17.95
CA PHE A 168 -0.56 9.11 17.99
C PHE A 168 -0.85 10.08 19.15
N GLU A 169 -1.98 9.98 19.83
CA GLU A 169 -2.23 10.75 21.04
C GLU A 169 -1.40 10.24 22.22
N SER A 170 -1.25 8.93 22.36
CA SER A 170 -0.44 8.27 23.40
C SER A 170 1.01 8.04 22.97
N VAL A 171 1.25 7.88 21.66
CA VAL A 171 2.56 7.63 21.04
C VAL A 171 2.88 8.77 20.06
N PRO A 172 3.38 9.92 20.57
CA PRO A 172 3.37 11.20 19.83
C PRO A 172 4.33 11.26 18.63
N ASN A 173 5.21 10.28 18.45
CA ASN A 173 6.13 10.16 17.33
C ASN A 173 5.60 9.30 16.18
N LEU A 174 4.33 8.88 16.22
CA LEU A 174 3.67 8.18 15.11
C LEU A 174 3.18 9.16 14.05
N LEU A 175 3.42 8.80 12.78
CA LEU A 175 2.77 9.35 11.60
C LEU A 175 2.12 8.21 10.81
N ILE A 176 0.87 8.35 10.43
CA ILE A 176 0.12 7.31 9.73
C ILE A 176 -0.24 7.80 8.34
N LEU A 177 0.19 7.06 7.30
CA LEU A 177 -0.15 7.32 5.92
C LEU A 177 -1.36 6.48 5.51
N ARG A 178 -2.31 7.10 4.83
CA ARG A 178 -3.54 6.46 4.35
C ARG A 178 -3.79 6.81 2.89
N SER A 179 -4.38 5.89 2.15
CA SER A 179 -4.60 6.01 0.72
C SER A 179 -6.05 5.77 0.33
N PHE A 180 -6.49 6.46 -0.74
CA PHE A 180 -7.72 6.11 -1.45
C PHE A 180 -7.47 5.13 -2.61
N SER A 181 -6.20 4.78 -2.88
CA SER A 181 -5.82 3.94 -4.02
C SER A 181 -6.36 2.52 -3.93
N LYS A 182 -6.42 1.93 -2.72
CA LYS A 182 -6.77 0.52 -2.52
C LYS A 182 -8.17 0.37 -1.95
N GLY A 183 -8.41 0.81 -0.72
CA GLY A 183 -9.71 0.70 -0.06
C GLY A 183 -10.87 1.37 -0.81
N TYR A 184 -10.58 2.38 -1.62
CA TYR A 184 -11.58 3.12 -2.42
C TYR A 184 -11.38 3.00 -3.93
N SER A 185 -10.47 2.15 -4.41
CA SER A 185 -10.24 1.90 -5.85
C SER A 185 -9.94 3.15 -6.68
N LEU A 186 -9.31 4.18 -6.08
CA LEU A 186 -9.02 5.47 -6.72
C LEU A 186 -7.52 5.65 -7.01
N ALA A 187 -6.79 4.59 -7.35
CA ALA A 187 -5.36 4.63 -7.59
C ALA A 187 -4.95 5.68 -8.64
N GLY A 188 -5.73 5.83 -9.71
CA GLY A 188 -5.49 6.81 -10.77
C GLY A 188 -5.71 8.27 -10.36
N LEU A 189 -6.39 8.55 -9.26
CA LEU A 189 -6.67 9.91 -8.79
C LEU A 189 -5.61 10.44 -7.82
N ARG A 190 -4.62 9.62 -7.46
CA ARG A 190 -3.49 10.05 -6.65
C ARG A 190 -3.88 10.86 -5.41
N ILE A 191 -4.68 10.30 -4.51
CA ILE A 191 -5.07 10.98 -3.27
C ILE A 191 -4.81 10.10 -2.05
N GLY A 192 -4.18 10.69 -1.04
CA GLY A 192 -3.87 10.13 0.27
C GLY A 192 -3.86 11.22 1.33
N TYR A 193 -3.48 10.85 2.53
CA TYR A 193 -3.29 11.77 3.63
C TYR A 193 -2.35 11.18 4.69
N ILE A 194 -1.78 12.09 5.49
CA ILE A 194 -0.99 11.75 6.68
C ILE A 194 -1.79 12.19 7.89
N ALA A 195 -1.81 11.34 8.92
CA ALA A 195 -2.36 11.64 10.24
C ALA A 195 -1.27 11.57 11.31
N GLY A 196 -1.35 12.41 12.35
CA GLY A 196 -0.41 12.44 13.45
C GLY A 196 -0.61 13.65 14.37
N LYS A 197 0.28 13.83 15.34
CA LYS A 197 0.25 15.02 16.23
C LYS A 197 0.32 16.31 15.42
N ALA A 198 -0.48 17.30 15.80
CA ALA A 198 -0.61 18.59 15.11
C ALA A 198 0.75 19.26 14.82
N GLY A 199 1.68 19.23 15.77
CA GLY A 199 3.01 19.80 15.58
C GLY A 199 3.86 19.08 14.53
N LEU A 200 3.69 17.76 14.32
CA LEU A 200 4.34 17.01 13.25
C LEU A 200 3.67 17.30 11.89
N ILE A 201 2.36 17.33 11.88
CA ILE A 201 1.58 17.64 10.67
C ILE A 201 1.88 19.05 10.17
N GLU A 202 2.05 20.03 11.07
CA GLU A 202 2.41 21.39 10.67
C GLU A 202 3.79 21.47 10.02
N LYS A 203 4.79 20.74 10.49
CA LYS A 203 6.12 20.65 9.86
C LYS A 203 6.02 20.10 8.43
N ILE A 204 5.16 19.10 8.21
CA ILE A 204 4.89 18.54 6.88
C ILE A 204 4.16 19.55 6.00
N ARG A 205 3.14 20.24 6.55
CA ARG A 205 2.35 21.24 5.84
C ARG A 205 3.19 22.39 5.28
N GLN A 206 4.22 22.82 6.02
CA GLN A 206 5.17 23.86 5.59
C GLN A 206 6.08 23.43 4.42
N ARG A 207 6.16 22.13 4.11
CA ARG A 207 7.03 21.58 3.05
C ARG A 207 6.28 21.06 1.83
N LYS A 208 4.96 20.92 1.93
CA LYS A 208 4.14 20.50 0.79
C LYS A 208 3.83 21.68 -0.14
N LEU A 209 3.53 21.39 -1.41
CA LEU A 209 3.01 22.38 -2.36
C LEU A 209 1.61 22.83 -1.94
N VAL A 210 1.26 24.09 -2.26
CA VAL A 210 -0.03 24.68 -1.86
C VAL A 210 -1.21 23.91 -2.43
N CYS A 211 -1.20 23.60 -3.72
CA CYS A 211 -2.26 22.87 -4.42
C CYS A 211 -1.77 21.48 -4.88
N ASN A 212 -1.25 20.68 -3.94
CA ASN A 212 -0.65 19.38 -4.24
C ASN A 212 -1.65 18.30 -4.68
N VAL A 213 -2.93 18.46 -4.37
CA VAL A 213 -4.00 17.52 -4.78
C VAL A 213 -5.01 18.26 -5.65
N SER A 214 -5.41 17.69 -6.78
CA SER A 214 -6.36 18.31 -7.71
C SER A 214 -7.77 18.40 -7.13
N SER A 215 -8.55 19.39 -7.62
CA SER A 215 -9.98 19.52 -7.27
C SER A 215 -10.75 18.23 -7.56
N VAL A 216 -10.46 17.59 -8.69
CA VAL A 216 -11.08 16.33 -9.11
C VAL A 216 -10.82 15.21 -8.09
N SER A 217 -9.59 15.09 -7.63
CA SER A 217 -9.20 14.06 -6.64
C SER A 217 -9.88 14.29 -5.29
N VAL A 218 -9.92 15.53 -4.83
CA VAL A 218 -10.58 15.92 -3.57
C VAL A 218 -12.08 15.62 -3.62
N ASN A 219 -12.76 16.05 -4.70
CA ASN A 219 -14.20 15.81 -4.87
C ASN A 219 -14.51 14.32 -5.01
N ALA A 220 -13.68 13.56 -5.73
CA ALA A 220 -13.85 12.12 -5.86
C ALA A 220 -13.64 11.39 -4.53
N ALA A 221 -12.68 11.82 -3.71
CA ALA A 221 -12.49 11.26 -2.36
C ALA A 221 -13.72 11.49 -1.47
N MET A 222 -14.34 12.67 -1.53
CA MET A 222 -15.58 12.95 -0.79
C MET A 222 -16.72 12.02 -1.22
N ILE A 223 -16.91 11.81 -2.54
CA ILE A 223 -17.90 10.87 -3.08
C ILE A 223 -17.59 9.44 -2.62
N ALA A 224 -16.32 9.03 -2.63
CA ALA A 224 -15.91 7.71 -2.21
C ALA A 224 -16.20 7.47 -0.71
N LEU A 225 -16.03 8.47 0.15
CA LEU A 225 -16.40 8.39 1.55
C LEU A 225 -17.90 8.17 1.73
N ASP A 226 -18.77 8.81 0.92
CA ASP A 226 -20.21 8.59 0.92
C ASP A 226 -20.59 7.17 0.49
N GLU A 227 -19.82 6.57 -0.40
CA GLU A 227 -20.02 5.22 -0.93
C GLU A 227 -19.23 4.15 -0.14
N GLY A 228 -18.79 4.43 1.07
CA GLY A 228 -17.92 3.56 1.87
C GLY A 228 -18.46 2.13 2.06
N LYS A 229 -19.79 1.93 2.13
CA LYS A 229 -20.39 0.58 2.19
C LYS A 229 -20.11 -0.22 0.91
N TYR A 230 -20.21 0.42 -0.26
CA TYR A 230 -19.89 -0.23 -1.53
C TYR A 230 -18.43 -0.70 -1.57
N PHE A 231 -17.50 0.20 -1.21
CA PHE A 231 -16.08 -0.13 -1.25
C PHE A 231 -15.69 -1.23 -0.25
N ARG A 232 -16.21 -1.21 0.96
CA ARG A 232 -16.02 -2.32 1.93
C ARG A 232 -16.49 -3.66 1.36
N ASN A 233 -17.67 -3.68 0.74
CA ASN A 233 -18.19 -4.90 0.11
C ASN A 233 -17.31 -5.36 -1.06
N LEU A 234 -16.78 -4.43 -1.85
CA LEU A 234 -15.86 -4.72 -2.94
C LEU A 234 -14.57 -5.36 -2.41
N ILE A 235 -13.96 -4.78 -1.39
CA ILE A 235 -12.74 -5.33 -0.77
C ILE A 235 -13.00 -6.74 -0.25
N ASN A 236 -14.12 -7.00 0.42
CA ASN A 236 -14.47 -8.33 0.90
C ASN A 236 -14.63 -9.35 -0.24
N LYS A 237 -15.19 -8.95 -1.39
CA LYS A 237 -15.26 -9.81 -2.58
C LYS A 237 -13.87 -10.13 -3.13
N ILE A 238 -12.98 -9.13 -3.19
CA ILE A 238 -11.60 -9.33 -3.66
C ILE A 238 -10.85 -10.27 -2.72
N LYS A 239 -10.95 -10.08 -1.40
CA LYS A 239 -10.34 -10.98 -0.40
C LYS A 239 -10.76 -12.43 -0.63
N LYS A 240 -12.07 -12.70 -0.68
CA LYS A 240 -12.60 -14.06 -0.92
C LYS A 240 -12.09 -14.66 -2.22
N ARG A 241 -12.04 -13.87 -3.29
CA ARG A 241 -11.53 -14.30 -4.60
C ARG A 241 -10.05 -14.64 -4.54
N LYS A 242 -9.26 -13.78 -3.90
CA LYS A 242 -7.83 -13.99 -3.69
C LYS A 242 -7.57 -15.29 -2.92
N ASP A 243 -8.26 -15.46 -1.78
CA ASP A 243 -8.10 -16.64 -0.92
C ASP A 243 -8.47 -17.93 -1.67
N GLY A 244 -9.55 -17.90 -2.46
CA GLY A 244 -9.95 -19.01 -3.31
C GLY A 244 -8.90 -19.34 -4.38
N PHE A 245 -8.33 -18.33 -5.01
CA PHE A 245 -7.29 -18.51 -6.03
C PHE A 245 -5.96 -18.98 -5.43
N GLU A 246 -5.57 -18.49 -4.26
CA GLU A 246 -4.41 -19.01 -3.51
C GLU A 246 -4.62 -20.51 -3.16
N GLY A 247 -5.83 -20.88 -2.74
CA GLY A 247 -6.19 -22.28 -2.48
C GLY A 247 -6.07 -23.15 -3.73
N PHE A 248 -6.56 -22.67 -4.87
CA PHE A 248 -6.39 -23.33 -6.16
C PHE A 248 -4.90 -23.51 -6.51
N LEU A 249 -4.09 -22.46 -6.43
CA LEU A 249 -2.66 -22.56 -6.74
C LEU A 249 -1.92 -23.57 -5.85
N ARG A 250 -2.27 -23.65 -4.55
CA ARG A 250 -1.69 -24.67 -3.64
C ARG A 250 -2.07 -26.09 -4.07
N GLN A 251 -3.31 -26.31 -4.53
CA GLN A 251 -3.75 -27.61 -5.09
C GLN A 251 -3.00 -27.98 -6.35
N GLU A 252 -2.61 -27.00 -7.17
CA GLU A 252 -1.76 -27.20 -8.35
C GLU A 252 -0.26 -27.32 -8.00
N GLY A 253 0.12 -27.36 -6.71
CA GLY A 253 1.48 -27.58 -6.23
C GLY A 253 2.38 -26.36 -6.15
N PHE A 254 1.84 -25.12 -6.30
CA PHE A 254 2.63 -23.90 -6.18
C PHE A 254 2.91 -23.51 -4.73
N GLY A 255 4.12 -23.04 -4.47
CA GLY A 255 4.52 -22.46 -3.19
C GLY A 255 3.95 -21.05 -3.02
N ILE A 256 2.86 -20.91 -2.28
CA ILE A 256 2.16 -19.62 -2.08
C ILE A 256 2.60 -18.97 -0.78
N ILE A 257 3.10 -17.74 -0.88
CA ILE A 257 3.28 -16.85 0.26
C ILE A 257 1.98 -16.10 0.49
N HIS A 258 1.38 -16.28 1.66
CA HIS A 258 0.14 -15.56 2.01
C HIS A 258 0.40 -14.07 2.17
N THR A 259 -0.49 -13.25 1.58
CA THR A 259 -0.42 -11.79 1.65
C THR A 259 -1.65 -11.21 2.34
N HIS A 260 -1.49 -10.08 2.99
CA HIS A 260 -2.57 -9.31 3.61
C HIS A 260 -3.04 -8.13 2.72
N THR A 261 -2.63 -8.17 1.45
CA THR A 261 -2.97 -7.19 0.40
C THR A 261 -3.87 -7.82 -0.66
N ASN A 262 -4.07 -7.16 -1.80
CA ASN A 262 -4.72 -7.78 -2.96
C ASN A 262 -3.73 -8.51 -3.89
N ASP A 263 -2.49 -8.64 -3.50
CA ASP A 263 -1.47 -9.35 -4.27
C ASP A 263 -1.48 -10.86 -3.96
N ILE A 264 -1.08 -11.64 -4.96
CA ILE A 264 -0.86 -13.07 -4.89
C ILE A 264 0.62 -13.31 -5.21
N ILE A 265 1.31 -14.08 -4.38
CA ILE A 265 2.75 -14.29 -4.50
C ILE A 265 3.07 -15.77 -4.52
N ILE A 266 3.75 -16.18 -5.59
CA ILE A 266 4.31 -17.53 -5.74
C ILE A 266 5.81 -17.46 -5.50
N LYS A 267 6.33 -18.36 -4.65
CA LYS A 267 7.77 -18.61 -4.47
C LYS A 267 8.14 -19.89 -5.18
N PHE A 268 9.02 -19.78 -6.16
CA PHE A 268 9.60 -20.95 -6.85
C PHE A 268 10.88 -21.42 -6.16
N LYS A 269 11.19 -22.71 -6.31
CA LYS A 269 12.41 -23.31 -5.75
C LYS A 269 13.68 -22.74 -6.39
N ASN A 270 13.61 -22.39 -7.66
CA ASN A 270 14.74 -21.84 -8.41
C ASN A 270 14.28 -20.85 -9.50
N LEU A 271 15.23 -20.14 -10.06
CA LEU A 271 14.99 -19.13 -11.10
C LEU A 271 14.43 -19.74 -12.39
N ALA A 272 14.91 -20.90 -12.80
CA ALA A 272 14.49 -21.51 -14.06
C ALA A 272 12.99 -21.83 -14.09
N ASP A 273 12.44 -22.29 -12.96
CA ASP A 273 11.01 -22.58 -12.84
C ASP A 273 10.18 -21.30 -12.84
N ALA A 274 10.65 -20.23 -12.18
CA ALA A 274 10.00 -18.92 -12.21
C ALA A 274 9.99 -18.33 -13.64
N ASP A 275 11.11 -18.41 -14.36
CA ASP A 275 11.23 -17.94 -15.74
C ASP A 275 10.33 -18.72 -16.69
N LYS A 276 10.28 -20.05 -16.56
CA LYS A 276 9.37 -20.92 -17.34
C LYS A 276 7.90 -20.52 -17.10
N PHE A 277 7.51 -20.32 -15.85
CA PHE A 277 6.15 -19.94 -15.50
C PHE A 277 5.78 -18.55 -16.05
N CYS A 278 6.65 -17.56 -15.86
CA CYS A 278 6.43 -16.22 -16.42
C CYS A 278 6.34 -16.22 -17.95
N SER A 279 7.22 -16.97 -18.63
CA SER A 279 7.21 -17.12 -20.08
C SER A 279 5.94 -17.82 -20.56
N PHE A 280 5.50 -18.85 -19.86
CA PHE A 280 4.24 -19.53 -20.16
C PHE A 280 3.05 -18.58 -20.04
N LEU A 281 2.92 -17.85 -18.93
CA LEU A 281 1.86 -16.86 -18.73
C LEU A 281 1.89 -15.78 -19.81
N GLY A 282 3.09 -15.27 -20.14
CA GLY A 282 3.32 -14.28 -21.19
C GLY A 282 2.84 -14.79 -22.57
N SER A 283 3.12 -16.07 -22.93
CA SER A 283 2.63 -16.70 -24.16
C SER A 283 1.09 -16.75 -24.24
N LYS A 284 0.43 -16.75 -23.09
CA LYS A 284 -1.04 -16.70 -22.95
C LYS A 284 -1.57 -15.28 -22.77
N LYS A 285 -0.72 -14.26 -22.97
CA LYS A 285 -1.07 -12.84 -22.82
C LYS A 285 -1.52 -12.47 -21.39
N VAL A 286 -0.98 -13.14 -20.37
CA VAL A 286 -1.12 -12.80 -18.96
C VAL A 286 0.19 -12.15 -18.50
N ILE A 287 0.09 -10.90 -18.03
CA ILE A 287 1.24 -10.12 -17.57
C ILE A 287 1.28 -10.15 -16.03
N VAL A 288 2.40 -10.58 -15.49
CA VAL A 288 2.69 -10.65 -14.07
C VAL A 288 4.01 -9.92 -13.77
N ASN A 289 4.36 -9.77 -12.50
CA ASN A 289 5.60 -9.12 -12.07
C ASN A 289 6.53 -10.16 -11.44
N GLN A 290 7.63 -10.49 -12.11
CA GLN A 290 8.69 -11.32 -11.52
C GLN A 290 9.59 -10.45 -10.64
N GLY A 291 10.07 -10.99 -9.54
CA GLY A 291 10.98 -10.30 -8.64
C GLY A 291 12.25 -9.82 -9.35
N ASN A 292 12.74 -8.65 -9.01
CA ASN A 292 13.97 -8.07 -9.56
C ASN A 292 14.83 -7.36 -8.49
N GLY A 293 14.51 -7.60 -7.22
CA GLY A 293 15.19 -7.02 -6.07
C GLY A 293 14.73 -5.59 -5.74
N ILE A 294 14.81 -4.64 -6.65
CA ILE A 294 14.56 -3.21 -6.37
C ILE A 294 13.09 -2.85 -6.51
N SER A 295 12.52 -2.95 -7.71
CA SER A 295 11.13 -2.50 -7.97
C SER A 295 10.06 -3.45 -7.44
N THR A 296 10.45 -4.59 -6.92
CA THR A 296 9.59 -5.60 -6.30
C THR A 296 9.82 -5.71 -4.80
N CYS A 297 10.24 -4.61 -4.18
CA CYS A 297 10.28 -4.49 -2.72
C CYS A 297 11.24 -5.48 -2.05
N GLY A 298 12.35 -5.82 -2.70
CA GLY A 298 13.34 -6.77 -2.20
C GLY A 298 13.09 -8.24 -2.60
N LEU A 299 12.02 -8.54 -3.35
CA LEU A 299 11.79 -9.89 -3.86
C LEU A 299 12.78 -10.24 -4.98
N ASP A 300 13.48 -11.36 -4.85
CA ASP A 300 14.36 -11.88 -5.90
C ASP A 300 13.56 -12.50 -7.07
N LYS A 301 14.26 -12.92 -8.12
CA LYS A 301 13.65 -13.45 -9.34
C LYS A 301 12.91 -14.80 -9.16
N THR A 302 13.02 -15.45 -8.02
CA THR A 302 12.28 -16.69 -7.73
C THR A 302 10.84 -16.40 -7.27
N PHE A 303 10.51 -15.14 -7.02
CA PHE A 303 9.14 -14.74 -6.70
C PHE A 303 8.40 -14.24 -7.94
N VAL A 304 7.15 -14.63 -8.06
CA VAL A 304 6.22 -14.10 -9.05
C VAL A 304 5.03 -13.50 -8.32
N ARG A 305 4.78 -12.22 -8.57
CA ARG A 305 3.70 -11.45 -7.94
C ARG A 305 2.71 -10.99 -8.98
N PHE A 306 1.43 -11.05 -8.67
CA PHE A 306 0.36 -10.44 -9.46
C PHE A 306 -0.83 -10.04 -8.59
N ALA A 307 -1.54 -8.99 -9.01
CA ALA A 307 -2.73 -8.53 -8.30
C ALA A 307 -3.92 -9.45 -8.55
N CYS A 308 -4.81 -9.58 -7.58
CA CYS A 308 -6.10 -10.23 -7.78
C CYS A 308 -6.93 -9.44 -8.81
N GLY A 309 -7.16 -10.04 -9.97
CA GLY A 309 -7.97 -9.50 -11.06
C GLY A 309 -9.47 -9.56 -10.79
N THR A 310 -10.27 -9.16 -11.78
CA THR A 310 -11.73 -9.39 -11.77
C THR A 310 -12.05 -10.88 -11.72
N GLU A 311 -13.29 -11.23 -11.36
CA GLU A 311 -13.72 -12.65 -11.32
C GLU A 311 -13.48 -13.36 -12.65
N LYS A 312 -13.78 -12.68 -13.75
CA LYS A 312 -13.55 -13.22 -15.11
C LYS A 312 -12.05 -13.44 -15.36
N GLN A 313 -11.22 -12.45 -15.05
CA GLN A 313 -9.77 -12.57 -15.24
C GLN A 313 -9.19 -13.73 -14.42
N MET A 314 -9.58 -13.87 -13.16
CA MET A 314 -9.06 -14.94 -12.30
C MET A 314 -9.51 -16.32 -12.79
N LYS A 315 -10.76 -16.51 -13.22
CA LYS A 315 -11.24 -17.76 -13.84
C LYS A 315 -10.48 -18.08 -15.14
N ASP A 316 -10.16 -17.07 -15.95
CA ASP A 316 -9.37 -17.28 -17.18
C ASP A 316 -7.93 -17.68 -16.82
N VAL A 317 -7.31 -17.06 -15.79
CA VAL A 317 -5.98 -17.43 -15.33
C VAL A 317 -5.96 -18.85 -14.73
N GLU A 318 -6.97 -19.25 -13.95
CA GLU A 318 -7.12 -20.64 -13.48
C GLU A 318 -7.10 -21.66 -14.64
N ARG A 319 -7.90 -21.41 -15.71
CA ARG A 319 -7.91 -22.28 -16.89
C ARG A 319 -6.57 -22.34 -17.61
N ILE A 320 -5.82 -21.25 -17.59
CA ILE A 320 -4.47 -21.17 -18.17
C ILE A 320 -3.50 -21.95 -17.31
N VAL A 321 -3.48 -21.72 -15.99
CA VAL A 321 -2.57 -22.38 -15.06
C VAL A 321 -2.75 -23.89 -15.04
N LYS A 322 -3.99 -24.42 -15.13
CA LYS A 322 -4.27 -25.87 -15.27
C LYS A 322 -3.60 -26.52 -16.49
N LYS A 323 -3.21 -25.73 -17.49
CA LYS A 323 -2.48 -26.23 -18.68
C LYS A 323 -0.96 -26.10 -18.55
N TYR A 324 -0.50 -25.53 -17.46
CA TYR A 324 0.92 -25.43 -17.17
C TYR A 324 1.42 -26.79 -16.69
N ASN A 325 2.37 -27.35 -17.43
CA ASN A 325 3.08 -28.55 -17.02
C ASN A 325 4.50 -28.15 -16.61
N PRO A 326 4.86 -28.19 -15.34
CA PRO A 326 6.20 -27.80 -14.89
C PRO A 326 7.32 -28.72 -15.42
N GLY A 327 6.96 -29.90 -16.00
CA GLY A 327 7.96 -30.84 -16.54
C GLY A 327 8.87 -31.38 -15.45
N TYR A 328 8.28 -32.05 -14.46
CA TYR A 328 9.03 -32.87 -13.50
C TYR A 328 9.52 -34.15 -14.14
#